data_5ff782242c496c5cc1690bd18601bd40
#
_entry.id   5ff782242c496c5cc1690bd18601bd40
#
_cell.length_a   1.000
_cell.length_b   1.000
_cell.length_c   1.000
_cell.angle_alpha   90.00
_cell.angle_beta   90.00
_cell.angle_gamma   90.00
#
_symmetry.space_group_name_H-M   'P 1'
#
loop_
_entity.id
_entity.type
_entity.pdbx_description
1 polymer ?
#
loop_
_entity_poly.entity_id
_entity_poly.type
_entity_poly.pdbx_seq_one_letter_code
_entity_poly.pdbx_strand_id
1 'polypeptide(L)'
;NIPQYNWQDEIFRSAWMQSHNVSLTGGSEGVRYNASLSYYDQDGILLESNYKRVQGRMGTTIQKKKLKIYLTTNYSSTTTTGGSPSQNSYSGMNNLFYSVWGYRPVTEPDRPLNSLMDNIMDDAINNTNDYRFNPIMSLKNEYRKTYANYIQFNGFAEYEFIKGLKLKVS
;
A
#
# COMPACT_ATOMS: atom_id res chain seq x y z
N ASN A 1 29.54 30.08 -5.54
CA ASN A 1 28.40 29.16 -5.47
C ASN A 1 28.04 28.97 -4.01
N ILE A 2 26.83 29.35 -3.63
CA ILE A 2 26.30 29.09 -2.30
C ILE A 2 25.84 27.62 -2.31
N PRO A 3 26.31 26.77 -1.37
CA PRO A 3 25.81 25.40 -1.27
C PRO A 3 24.30 25.39 -1.04
N GLN A 4 23.58 24.57 -1.79
CA GLN A 4 22.14 24.46 -1.70
C GLN A 4 21.75 23.02 -1.39
N TYR A 5 20.70 22.84 -0.59
CA TYR A 5 20.12 21.55 -0.28
C TYR A 5 18.97 21.25 -1.23
N ASN A 6 19.02 20.14 -1.94
CA ASN A 6 17.94 19.73 -2.81
C ASN A 6 16.99 18.80 -2.05
N TRP A 7 15.95 19.36 -1.46
CA TRP A 7 14.97 18.61 -0.68
C TRP A 7 14.27 17.52 -1.50
N GLN A 8 14.08 17.74 -2.79
CA GLN A 8 13.45 16.77 -3.66
C GLN A 8 14.28 15.50 -3.80
N ASP A 9 15.60 15.63 -3.96
CA ASP A 9 16.48 14.49 -4.07
C ASP A 9 16.55 13.69 -2.76
N GLU A 10 16.39 14.37 -1.63
CA GLU A 10 16.47 13.76 -0.31
C GLU A 10 15.20 12.98 0.08
N ILE A 11 14.05 13.34 -0.45
CA ILE A 11 12.79 12.65 -0.14
C ILE A 11 12.49 11.47 -1.06
N PHE A 12 13.14 11.41 -2.22
CA PHE A 12 12.99 10.32 -3.16
C PHE A 12 14.10 9.29 -3.02
N ARG A 13 13.73 8.03 -3.27
CA ARG A 13 14.68 6.92 -3.30
C ARG A 13 14.38 5.97 -4.45
N SER A 14 15.38 5.20 -4.83
CA SER A 14 15.15 3.99 -5.63
C SER A 14 14.33 3.00 -4.81
N ALA A 15 13.26 2.51 -5.38
CA ALA A 15 12.31 1.64 -4.68
C ALA A 15 12.39 0.21 -5.23
N TRP A 16 12.42 -0.77 -4.31
CA TRP A 16 12.40 -2.19 -4.63
C TRP A 16 10.97 -2.72 -4.66
N MET A 17 10.75 -3.67 -5.55
CA MET A 17 9.48 -4.40 -5.64
C MET A 17 9.78 -5.88 -5.79
N GLN A 18 9.04 -6.69 -5.04
CA GLN A 18 9.09 -8.14 -5.15
C GLN A 18 7.69 -8.75 -5.16
N SER A 19 7.54 -9.81 -5.92
CA SER A 19 6.30 -10.57 -6.02
C SER A 19 6.59 -12.06 -6.05
N HIS A 20 5.95 -12.80 -5.16
CA HIS A 20 6.08 -14.24 -5.05
C HIS A 20 4.71 -14.89 -5.13
N ASN A 21 4.58 -15.92 -5.95
CA ASN A 21 3.34 -16.67 -6.12
C ASN A 21 3.61 -18.16 -6.03
N VAL A 22 2.83 -18.83 -5.22
CA VAL A 22 2.83 -20.30 -5.12
C VAL A 22 1.42 -20.79 -5.38
N SER A 23 1.29 -21.81 -6.20
CA SER A 23 0.00 -22.43 -6.49
C SER A 23 0.08 -23.95 -6.42
N LEU A 24 -1.01 -24.54 -5.94
CA LEU A 24 -1.22 -25.97 -5.83
C LEU A 24 -2.54 -26.30 -6.49
N THR A 25 -2.53 -27.30 -7.37
CA THR A 25 -3.73 -27.85 -7.96
C THR A 25 -3.72 -29.36 -7.82
N GLY A 26 -4.86 -29.94 -7.55
CA GLY A 26 -4.98 -31.37 -7.40
C GLY A 26 -6.43 -31.83 -7.46
N GLY A 27 -6.60 -33.14 -7.38
CA GLY A 27 -7.93 -33.69 -7.35
C GLY A 27 -7.92 -35.21 -7.64
N SER A 28 -9.09 -35.76 -7.54
CA SER A 28 -9.41 -37.12 -7.89
C SER A 28 -10.69 -37.16 -8.73
N GLU A 29 -11.17 -38.32 -9.07
CA GLU A 29 -12.47 -38.48 -9.75
C GLU A 29 -13.58 -37.84 -8.89
N GLY A 30 -14.19 -36.76 -9.41
CA GLY A 30 -15.27 -36.06 -8.76
C GLY A 30 -14.87 -34.97 -7.76
N VAL A 31 -13.57 -34.76 -7.45
CA VAL A 31 -13.10 -33.66 -6.57
C VAL A 31 -11.91 -32.99 -7.20
N ARG A 32 -11.98 -31.67 -7.36
CA ARG A 32 -10.87 -30.83 -7.82
C ARG A 32 -10.68 -29.68 -6.84
N TYR A 33 -9.42 -29.38 -6.55
CA TYR A 33 -9.08 -28.24 -5.71
C TYR A 33 -7.91 -27.46 -6.32
N ASN A 34 -7.91 -26.20 -6.06
CA ASN A 34 -6.81 -25.30 -6.33
C ASN A 34 -6.60 -24.37 -5.14
N ALA A 35 -5.37 -24.12 -4.80
CA ALA A 35 -4.98 -23.14 -3.79
C ALA A 35 -3.84 -22.29 -4.33
N SER A 36 -3.82 -21.05 -4.02
CA SER A 36 -2.71 -20.14 -4.34
C SER A 36 -2.46 -19.17 -3.21
N LEU A 37 -1.19 -18.83 -3.01
CA LEU A 37 -0.72 -17.84 -2.08
C LEU A 37 0.17 -16.87 -2.84
N SER A 38 -0.07 -15.58 -2.68
CA SER A 38 0.67 -14.51 -3.30
C SER A 38 1.13 -13.53 -2.24
N TYR A 39 2.40 -13.16 -2.30
CA TYR A 39 3.02 -12.11 -1.51
C TYR A 39 3.52 -11.03 -2.45
N TYR A 40 3.20 -9.81 -2.15
CA TYR A 40 3.64 -8.62 -2.86
C TYR A 40 4.16 -7.60 -1.87
N ASP A 41 5.34 -7.07 -2.12
CA ASP A 41 5.99 -6.05 -1.30
C ASP A 41 6.62 -5.01 -2.23
N GLN A 42 6.25 -3.76 -2.06
CA GLN A 42 6.73 -2.65 -2.85
C GLN A 42 7.09 -1.49 -1.93
N ASP A 43 8.36 -1.14 -1.93
CA ASP A 43 8.78 0.13 -1.37
C ASP A 43 8.26 1.28 -2.23
N GLY A 44 7.84 2.35 -1.60
CA GLY A 44 7.50 3.57 -2.32
C GLY A 44 8.74 4.38 -2.67
N ILE A 45 8.64 5.18 -3.72
CA ILE A 45 9.69 6.11 -4.14
C ILE A 45 9.90 7.25 -3.12
N LEU A 46 8.90 7.55 -2.30
CA LEU A 46 9.03 8.44 -1.15
C LEU A 46 9.60 7.67 0.04
N LEU A 47 10.45 8.36 0.82
CA LEU A 47 10.94 7.81 2.09
C LEU A 47 9.75 7.40 2.99
N GLU A 48 9.97 6.40 3.85
CA GLU A 48 8.98 5.89 4.82
C GLU A 48 7.65 5.43 4.21
N SER A 49 7.61 5.14 2.90
CA SER A 49 6.44 4.60 2.23
C SER A 49 6.67 3.17 1.75
N ASN A 50 5.66 2.32 1.96
CA ASN A 50 5.69 0.92 1.57
C ASN A 50 4.27 0.36 1.41
N TYR A 51 4.10 -0.57 0.51
CA TYR A 51 2.87 -1.31 0.28
C TYR A 51 3.13 -2.81 0.31
N LYS A 52 2.46 -3.52 1.21
CA LYS A 52 2.51 -4.99 1.33
C LYS A 52 1.14 -5.60 1.13
N ARG A 53 1.09 -6.71 0.42
CA ARG A 53 -0.13 -7.48 0.24
C ARG A 53 0.14 -8.97 0.32
N VAL A 54 -0.60 -9.66 1.18
CA VAL A 54 -0.71 -11.11 1.22
C VAL A 54 -2.08 -11.50 0.70
N GLN A 55 -2.14 -12.39 -0.26
CA GLN A 55 -3.40 -12.84 -0.85
C GLN A 55 -3.42 -14.36 -0.95
N GLY A 56 -4.46 -14.96 -0.37
CA GLY A 56 -4.74 -16.38 -0.45
C GLY A 56 -6.02 -16.64 -1.24
N ARG A 57 -5.99 -17.63 -2.08
CA ARG A 57 -7.19 -18.12 -2.80
C ARG A 57 -7.28 -19.61 -2.70
N MET A 58 -8.47 -20.12 -2.41
CA MET A 58 -8.77 -21.54 -2.38
C MET A 58 -10.06 -21.79 -3.16
N GLY A 59 -10.05 -22.75 -4.06
CA GLY A 59 -11.21 -23.17 -4.81
C GLY A 59 -11.38 -24.69 -4.73
N THR A 60 -12.61 -25.13 -4.59
CA THR A 60 -12.96 -26.55 -4.57
C THR A 60 -14.18 -26.80 -5.44
N THR A 61 -14.10 -27.81 -6.27
CA THR A 61 -15.24 -28.32 -7.06
C THR A 61 -15.45 -29.77 -6.69
N ILE A 62 -16.63 -30.09 -6.26
CA ILE A 62 -17.06 -31.47 -5.96
C ILE A 62 -18.17 -31.83 -6.95
N GLN A 63 -18.00 -32.92 -7.67
CA GLN A 63 -19.00 -33.43 -8.61
C GLN A 63 -19.22 -34.88 -8.32
N LYS A 64 -20.40 -35.25 -7.86
CA LYS A 64 -20.77 -36.64 -7.56
C LYS A 64 -22.15 -36.92 -8.13
N LYS A 65 -22.21 -37.82 -9.12
CA LYS A 65 -23.44 -38.16 -9.84
C LYS A 65 -24.16 -36.89 -10.33
N LYS A 66 -25.29 -36.56 -9.73
CA LYS A 66 -26.18 -35.44 -10.08
C LYS A 66 -25.90 -34.14 -9.30
N LEU A 67 -24.95 -34.17 -8.34
CA LEU A 67 -24.63 -33.05 -7.48
C LEU A 67 -23.30 -32.43 -7.90
N LYS A 68 -23.29 -31.12 -8.11
CA LYS A 68 -22.08 -30.32 -8.30
C LYS A 68 -22.06 -29.18 -7.27
N ILE A 69 -20.97 -29.11 -6.51
CA ILE A 69 -20.72 -28.07 -5.55
C ILE A 69 -19.46 -27.33 -5.97
N TYR A 70 -19.50 -26.02 -5.94
CA TYR A 70 -18.36 -25.16 -6.17
C TYR A 70 -18.23 -24.19 -5.02
N LEU A 71 -17.04 -24.09 -4.44
CA LEU A 71 -16.72 -23.15 -3.36
C LEU A 71 -15.42 -22.44 -3.71
N THR A 72 -15.38 -21.13 -3.50
CA THR A 72 -14.16 -20.34 -3.63
C THR A 72 -14.06 -19.39 -2.47
N THR A 73 -12.90 -19.35 -1.85
CA THR A 73 -12.55 -18.39 -0.81
C THR A 73 -11.38 -17.55 -1.27
N ASN A 74 -11.49 -16.24 -1.17
CA ASN A 74 -10.40 -15.31 -1.40
C ASN A 74 -10.17 -14.53 -0.09
N TYR A 75 -8.91 -14.43 0.30
CA TYR A 75 -8.46 -13.61 1.42
C TYR A 75 -7.38 -12.66 0.93
N SER A 76 -7.46 -11.40 1.32
CA SER A 76 -6.45 -10.40 1.03
C SER A 76 -6.20 -9.55 2.27
N SER A 77 -4.94 -9.45 2.67
CA SER A 77 -4.47 -8.54 3.72
C SER A 77 -3.48 -7.57 3.12
N THR A 78 -3.74 -6.30 3.31
CA THR A 78 -2.95 -5.21 2.76
C THR A 78 -2.46 -4.32 3.88
N THR A 79 -1.20 -3.94 3.83
CA THR A 79 -0.61 -2.95 4.73
C THR A 79 0.00 -1.83 3.88
N THR A 80 -0.45 -0.61 4.10
CA THR A 80 0.13 0.59 3.47
C THR A 80 0.77 1.43 4.55
N THR A 81 2.05 1.74 4.39
CA THR A 81 2.81 2.62 5.26
C THR A 81 3.10 3.92 4.53
N GLY A 82 3.10 5.04 5.26
CA GLY A 82 3.31 6.37 4.71
C GLY A 82 2.03 7.08 4.31
N GLY A 83 2.11 8.41 4.23
CA GLY A 83 1.03 9.30 3.83
C GLY A 83 0.95 9.51 2.33
N SER A 84 -0.19 9.99 1.86
CA SER A 84 -0.29 10.56 0.52
C SER A 84 0.31 11.97 0.53
N PRO A 85 1.26 12.26 -0.36
CA PRO A 85 1.89 13.58 -0.41
C PRO A 85 0.91 14.71 -0.79
N SER A 86 -0.23 14.36 -1.35
CA SER A 86 -1.27 15.29 -1.81
C SER A 86 -2.54 15.26 -0.96
N GLN A 87 -2.54 14.61 0.19
CA GLN A 87 -3.72 14.66 1.07
C GLN A 87 -3.95 16.09 1.55
N ASN A 88 -5.03 16.66 1.04
CA ASN A 88 -5.53 17.95 1.48
C ASN A 88 -5.94 17.87 2.95
N SER A 89 -5.08 18.31 3.84
CA SER A 89 -5.56 18.90 5.08
C SER A 89 -6.23 20.23 4.72
N TYR A 90 -7.25 20.60 5.44
CA TYR A 90 -8.02 21.87 5.30
C TYR A 90 -7.15 23.13 5.35
N SER A 91 -5.93 23.01 5.80
CA SER A 91 -4.84 23.96 5.66
C SER A 91 -3.81 23.37 4.71
N GLY A 92 -3.53 24.00 3.58
CA GLY A 92 -2.49 23.61 2.62
C GLY A 92 -1.08 23.44 3.21
N MET A 93 -0.94 23.66 4.51
CA MET A 93 0.27 23.60 5.30
C MET A 93 0.85 22.19 5.49
N ASN A 94 0.03 21.13 5.36
CA ASN A 94 0.47 19.74 5.56
C ASN A 94 0.72 19.00 4.25
N ASN A 95 0.90 19.71 3.17
CA ASN A 95 1.27 19.09 1.90
C ASN A 95 2.79 18.94 1.86
N LEU A 96 3.26 17.70 1.77
CA LEU A 96 4.69 17.41 1.69
C LEU A 96 5.38 18.19 0.57
N PHE A 97 4.79 18.26 -0.62
CA PHE A 97 5.39 18.98 -1.74
C PHE A 97 5.45 20.49 -1.52
N TYR A 98 4.48 21.06 -0.82
CA TYR A 98 4.56 22.45 -0.42
C TYR A 98 5.79 22.71 0.46
N SER A 99 6.06 21.80 1.40
CA SER A 99 7.26 21.86 2.23
C SER A 99 8.54 21.64 1.43
N VAL A 100 8.56 20.66 0.54
CA VAL A 100 9.72 20.33 -0.31
C VAL A 100 10.15 21.52 -1.18
N TRP A 101 9.20 22.19 -1.79
CA TRP A 101 9.48 23.32 -2.69
C TRP A 101 9.58 24.66 -1.95
N GLY A 102 9.05 24.75 -0.78
CA GLY A 102 8.96 25.98 -0.01
C GLY A 102 9.95 26.08 1.13
N TYR A 103 10.48 24.98 1.67
CA TYR A 103 11.47 25.03 2.74
C TYR A 103 12.79 25.57 2.20
N ARG A 104 13.45 26.45 2.99
CA ARG A 104 14.70 27.09 2.53
C ARG A 104 15.78 26.07 2.19
N PRO A 105 16.45 26.23 1.05
CA PRO A 105 17.53 25.31 0.64
C PRO A 105 18.92 25.72 1.14
N VAL A 106 19.03 26.85 1.84
CA VAL A 106 20.31 27.45 2.28
C VAL A 106 20.30 27.74 3.76
N THR A 107 21.46 27.67 4.38
CA THR A 107 21.68 28.09 5.78
C THR A 107 22.08 29.54 5.89
N GLU A 108 22.15 30.06 7.10
CA GLU A 108 22.82 31.29 7.43
C GLU A 108 24.32 31.20 7.09
N PRO A 109 25.01 32.32 6.82
CA PRO A 109 26.39 32.35 6.31
C PRO A 109 27.41 31.54 7.12
N ASP A 110 27.23 31.50 8.43
CA ASP A 110 28.17 30.84 9.36
C ASP A 110 27.73 29.46 9.85
N ARG A 111 26.65 28.89 9.26
CA ARG A 111 26.14 27.57 9.64
C ARG A 111 26.40 26.56 8.55
N PRO A 112 26.79 25.32 8.91
CA PRO A 112 26.93 24.25 7.94
C PRO A 112 25.57 23.86 7.36
N LEU A 113 25.57 23.40 6.09
CA LEU A 113 24.32 23.06 5.36
C LEU A 113 23.47 22.00 6.06
N ASN A 114 24.10 21.03 6.74
CA ASN A 114 23.42 19.99 7.49
C ASN A 114 22.62 20.51 8.69
N SER A 115 22.87 21.73 9.18
CA SER A 115 22.09 22.33 10.25
C SER A 115 20.63 22.61 9.86
N LEU A 116 20.31 22.57 8.56
CA LEU A 116 18.91 22.59 8.10
C LEU A 116 18.10 21.40 8.59
N MET A 117 18.76 20.30 8.93
CA MET A 117 18.11 19.11 9.48
C MET A 117 17.76 19.24 10.96
N ASP A 118 18.29 20.23 11.67
CA ASP A 118 18.08 20.37 13.11
C ASP A 118 16.74 21.04 13.45
N ASN A 119 16.15 21.78 12.51
CA ASN A 119 14.93 22.52 12.72
C ASN A 119 13.72 21.87 12.04
N ILE A 120 12.63 21.69 12.80
CA ILE A 120 11.35 21.16 12.29
C ILE A 120 10.66 22.22 11.41
N MET A 121 10.74 23.49 11.79
CA MET A 121 10.10 24.63 11.11
C MET A 121 11.14 25.60 10.58
N ASP A 122 10.80 26.28 9.50
CA ASP A 122 11.64 27.34 8.97
C ASP A 122 11.44 28.63 9.76
N ASP A 123 12.31 28.88 10.73
CA ASP A 123 12.22 30.03 11.63
C ASP A 123 12.25 31.40 10.91
N ALA A 124 12.87 31.47 9.73
CA ALA A 124 12.92 32.71 8.94
C ALA A 124 11.53 33.09 8.39
N ILE A 125 10.61 32.16 8.28
CA ILE A 125 9.28 32.37 7.73
C ILE A 125 8.21 32.38 8.83
N ASN A 126 8.52 31.95 10.03
CA ASN A 126 7.59 31.79 11.14
C ASN A 126 6.83 33.07 11.54
N ASN A 127 7.34 34.22 11.20
CA ASN A 127 6.69 35.51 11.47
C ASN A 127 5.51 35.85 10.52
N THR A 128 5.24 35.04 9.52
CA THR A 128 4.23 35.31 8.46
C THR A 128 3.03 34.35 8.48
N ASN A 129 2.85 33.52 9.51
CA ASN A 129 1.84 32.48 9.57
C ASN A 129 1.96 31.43 8.44
N ASP A 130 3.10 31.34 7.79
CA ASP A 130 3.39 30.38 6.74
C ASP A 130 4.33 29.30 7.32
N TYR A 131 3.73 28.30 7.92
CA TYR A 131 4.45 27.21 8.60
C TYR A 131 4.93 26.17 7.59
N ARG A 132 6.18 26.27 7.15
CA ARG A 132 6.82 25.24 6.34
C ARG A 132 7.62 24.31 7.23
N PHE A 133 7.29 23.04 7.16
CA PHE A 133 7.98 22.01 7.94
C PHE A 133 9.15 21.44 7.15
N ASN A 134 10.18 21.00 7.87
CA ASN A 134 11.25 20.23 7.28
C ASN A 134 10.68 18.96 6.65
N PRO A 135 10.82 18.77 5.33
CA PRO A 135 10.16 17.67 4.62
C PRO A 135 10.67 16.29 5.06
N ILE A 136 11.95 16.16 5.39
CA ILE A 136 12.52 14.87 5.84
C ILE A 136 12.06 14.56 7.27
N MET A 137 12.07 15.55 8.15
CA MET A 137 11.58 15.34 9.51
C MET A 137 10.09 15.03 9.52
N SER A 138 9.30 15.67 8.65
CA SER A 138 7.88 15.35 8.48
C SER A 138 7.68 13.90 8.06
N LEU A 139 8.42 13.41 7.08
CA LEU A 139 8.33 12.02 6.63
C LEU A 139 8.74 11.01 7.70
N LYS A 140 9.83 11.29 8.42
CA LYS A 140 10.35 10.37 9.45
C LYS A 140 9.52 10.33 10.72
N ASN A 141 8.86 11.44 11.06
CA ASN A 141 8.05 11.55 12.28
C ASN A 141 6.57 11.28 12.04
N GLU A 142 6.10 11.28 10.78
CA GLU A 142 4.73 10.92 10.48
C GLU A 142 4.56 9.40 10.47
N TYR A 143 3.93 8.87 11.53
CA TYR A 143 3.55 7.46 11.57
C TYR A 143 2.14 7.28 11.03
N ARG A 144 2.03 6.80 9.79
CA ARG A 144 0.76 6.41 9.18
C ARG A 144 0.84 4.99 8.66
N LYS A 145 -0.03 4.14 9.18
CA LYS A 145 -0.12 2.76 8.77
C LYS A 145 -1.59 2.35 8.62
N THR A 146 -1.94 1.92 7.43
CA THR A 146 -3.31 1.47 7.12
C THR A 146 -3.30 -0.02 6.88
N TYR A 147 -4.21 -0.72 7.56
CA TYR A 147 -4.44 -2.14 7.38
C TYR A 147 -5.81 -2.34 6.75
N ALA A 148 -5.88 -3.12 5.69
CA ALA A 148 -7.13 -3.52 5.08
C ALA A 148 -7.15 -5.03 4.91
N ASN A 149 -8.18 -5.67 5.47
CA ASN A 149 -8.40 -7.10 5.33
C ASN A 149 -9.72 -7.31 4.58
N TYR A 150 -9.65 -8.18 3.59
CA TYR A 150 -10.80 -8.53 2.79
C TYR A 150 -10.93 -10.04 2.70
N ILE A 151 -12.11 -10.54 2.96
CA ILE A 151 -12.44 -11.95 2.80
C ILE A 151 -13.72 -12.08 1.96
N GLN A 152 -13.68 -12.97 1.00
CA GLN A 152 -14.81 -13.22 0.10
C GLN A 152 -15.04 -14.72 -0.04
N PHE A 153 -16.29 -15.12 0.14
CA PHE A 153 -16.76 -16.46 -0.12
C PHE A 153 -17.73 -16.45 -1.30
N ASN A 154 -17.52 -17.32 -2.25
CA ASN A 154 -18.47 -17.54 -3.33
C ASN A 154 -18.68 -19.05 -3.47
N GLY A 155 -19.91 -19.43 -3.77
CA GLY A 155 -20.21 -20.82 -3.97
C GLY A 155 -21.54 -21.04 -4.66
N PHE A 156 -21.71 -22.22 -5.21
CA PHE A 156 -22.99 -22.68 -5.67
C PHE A 156 -23.12 -24.19 -5.47
N ALA A 157 -24.33 -24.65 -5.32
CA ALA A 157 -24.73 -26.03 -5.41
C ALA A 157 -25.71 -26.20 -6.58
N GLU A 158 -25.45 -27.16 -7.44
CA GLU A 158 -26.31 -27.54 -8.57
C GLU A 158 -26.71 -29.01 -8.44
N TYR A 159 -27.98 -29.30 -8.53
CA TYR A 159 -28.50 -30.63 -8.49
C TYR A 159 -29.41 -30.92 -9.71
N GLU A 160 -29.11 -32.01 -10.43
CA GLU A 160 -29.90 -32.44 -11.56
C GLU A 160 -30.94 -33.47 -11.09
N PHE A 161 -32.22 -33.09 -11.00
CA PHE A 161 -33.31 -33.96 -10.56
C PHE A 161 -33.61 -34.99 -11.60
N ILE A 162 -33.84 -34.58 -12.83
CA ILE A 162 -34.07 -35.41 -14.01
C ILE A 162 -33.22 -34.86 -15.15
N LYS A 163 -32.93 -35.67 -16.15
CA LYS A 163 -32.12 -35.27 -17.30
C LYS A 163 -32.65 -33.97 -17.92
N GLY A 164 -31.81 -32.93 -17.88
CA GLY A 164 -32.15 -31.63 -18.43
C GLY A 164 -32.81 -30.63 -17.44
N LEU A 165 -33.22 -31.07 -16.23
CA LEU A 165 -33.79 -30.17 -15.20
C LEU A 165 -32.82 -30.06 -14.03
N LYS A 166 -32.25 -28.83 -13.87
CA LYS A 166 -31.26 -28.53 -12.82
C LYS A 166 -31.75 -27.43 -11.95
N LEU A 167 -31.50 -27.58 -10.65
CA LEU A 167 -31.66 -26.49 -9.66
C LEU A 167 -30.25 -26.03 -9.27
N LYS A 168 -30.03 -24.71 -9.31
CA LYS A 168 -28.80 -24.09 -8.87
C LYS A 168 -29.13 -23.06 -7.79
N VAL A 169 -28.39 -23.12 -6.68
CA VAL A 169 -28.43 -22.16 -5.58
C VAL A 169 -27.02 -21.59 -5.42
N SER A 170 -26.90 -20.26 -5.38
CA SER A 170 -25.64 -19.54 -5.23
C SER A 170 -25.74 -18.47 -4.15
#